data_ec62f59b25eca8b0e305a688135a296c
#
_entry.id   ec62f59b25eca8b0e305a688135a296c
#
_cell.length_a   1.000
_cell.length_b   1.000
_cell.length_c   1.000
_cell.angle_alpha   90.00
_cell.angle_beta   90.00
_cell.angle_gamma   90.00
#
_symmetry.space_group_name_H-M   'P 1'
#
loop_
_entity.id
_entity.type
_entity.pdbx_description
1 polymer ?
#
loop_
_entity_poly.entity_id
_entity_poly.type
_entity_poly.pdbx_seq_one_letter_code
_entity_poly.pdbx_strand_id
1 'polypeptide(L)'
;MIAEGKKLRTELALITEWIKPNSHVLDLGCGDGTLLLHLKESRQITGYGIEIDHHEIVQCIESGVNVIQADLNNGLADFQEDTFDYVIMTLALQAIDRPDVLLRDMLRIGREVIVTFPNFGHWAARMHLLAGRMPISRALPNEWYNTPNIHLCSMKDFEHLCAQLDVKILQYAAVDTAHRSTPAMKRFPNLMGEVAVYRLQK
;
A
#
# COMPACT_ATOMS: atom_id res chain seq x y z
N MET A 1 16.30 -26.87 -4.88
CA MET A 1 15.47 -26.50 -6.06
C MET A 1 14.96 -25.10 -5.77
N ILE A 2 15.49 -24.10 -6.48
CA ILE A 2 15.13 -22.69 -6.31
C ILE A 2 13.72 -22.55 -6.87
N ALA A 3 12.76 -22.13 -6.02
CA ALA A 3 11.40 -21.85 -6.46
C ALA A 3 11.44 -20.81 -7.58
N GLU A 4 10.78 -21.12 -8.70
CA GLU A 4 10.60 -20.18 -9.83
C GLU A 4 10.06 -18.87 -9.28
N GLY A 5 10.82 -17.78 -9.49
CA GLY A 5 10.55 -16.47 -8.91
C GLY A 5 9.14 -15.99 -9.25
N LYS A 6 8.30 -15.90 -8.23
CA LYS A 6 7.01 -15.21 -8.27
C LYS A 6 7.32 -13.80 -8.80
N LYS A 7 6.90 -13.49 -10.03
CA LYS A 7 7.19 -12.21 -10.68
C LYS A 7 6.70 -11.08 -9.79
N LEU A 8 7.63 -10.30 -9.25
CA LEU A 8 7.32 -9.17 -8.37
C LEU A 8 6.29 -8.25 -9.05
N ARG A 9 5.25 -7.86 -8.33
CA ARG A 9 4.31 -6.88 -8.85
C ARG A 9 5.05 -5.56 -9.11
N THR A 10 4.75 -4.85 -10.16
CA THR A 10 5.57 -3.71 -10.61
C THR A 10 5.40 -2.47 -9.71
N GLU A 11 4.28 -2.34 -8.93
CA GLU A 11 4.23 -1.33 -7.86
C GLU A 11 5.30 -1.59 -6.81
N LEU A 12 5.60 -2.87 -6.54
CA LEU A 12 6.66 -3.24 -5.62
C LEU A 12 8.04 -2.86 -6.19
N ALA A 13 8.23 -2.91 -7.51
CA ALA A 13 9.45 -2.43 -8.14
C ALA A 13 9.61 -0.90 -7.95
N LEU A 14 8.52 -0.13 -8.13
CA LEU A 14 8.52 1.32 -7.90
C LEU A 14 8.80 1.65 -6.42
N ILE A 15 8.15 0.95 -5.49
CA ILE A 15 8.40 1.09 -4.05
C ILE A 15 9.88 0.79 -3.75
N THR A 16 10.43 -0.28 -4.35
CA THR A 16 11.83 -0.66 -4.19
C THR A 16 12.79 0.46 -4.61
N GLU A 17 12.48 1.18 -5.69
CA GLU A 17 13.30 2.33 -6.13
C GLU A 17 13.30 3.49 -5.13
N TRP A 18 12.21 3.68 -4.39
CA TRP A 18 12.09 4.76 -3.41
C TRP A 18 12.76 4.46 -2.07
N ILE A 19 13.01 3.18 -1.77
CA ILE A 19 13.62 2.75 -0.51
C ILE A 19 15.14 2.75 -0.62
N LYS A 20 15.79 3.44 0.30
CA LYS A 20 17.25 3.48 0.39
C LYS A 20 17.80 2.15 0.90
N PRO A 21 19.00 1.73 0.44
CA PRO A 21 19.66 0.56 1.00
C PRO A 21 19.92 0.70 2.50
N ASN A 22 19.93 -0.44 3.21
CA ASN A 22 20.18 -0.55 4.65
C ASN A 22 19.16 0.19 5.54
N SER A 23 17.95 0.48 5.03
CA SER A 23 16.88 1.12 5.79
C SER A 23 16.20 0.15 6.75
N HIS A 24 15.61 0.69 7.82
CA HIS A 24 14.71 -0.02 8.72
C HIS A 24 13.26 0.17 8.27
N VAL A 25 12.58 -0.92 7.94
CA VAL A 25 11.27 -0.91 7.26
C VAL A 25 10.22 -1.64 8.07
N LEU A 26 9.03 -1.07 8.17
CA LEU A 26 7.82 -1.74 8.68
C LEU A 26 6.80 -1.85 7.54
N ASP A 27 6.29 -3.06 7.29
CA ASP A 27 5.25 -3.31 6.28
C ASP A 27 3.94 -3.68 6.96
N LEU A 28 2.92 -2.86 6.80
CA LEU A 28 1.60 -3.00 7.44
C LEU A 28 0.63 -3.73 6.50
N GLY A 29 0.15 -4.89 6.93
CA GLY A 29 -0.59 -5.82 6.08
C GLY A 29 0.35 -6.45 5.06
N CYS A 30 1.45 -7.05 5.55
CA CYS A 30 2.53 -7.53 4.70
C CYS A 30 2.18 -8.78 3.87
N GLY A 31 1.00 -9.40 4.10
CA GLY A 31 0.58 -10.61 3.42
C GLY A 31 1.62 -11.72 3.57
N ASP A 32 1.96 -12.39 2.49
CA ASP A 32 2.95 -13.46 2.44
C ASP A 32 4.42 -13.03 2.62
N GLY A 33 4.66 -11.73 2.89
CA GLY A 33 6.01 -11.16 3.09
C GLY A 33 6.83 -10.98 1.80
N THR A 34 6.25 -11.19 0.63
CA THR A 34 6.96 -11.10 -0.66
C THR A 34 7.69 -9.75 -0.84
N LEU A 35 7.08 -8.62 -0.44
CA LEU A 35 7.72 -7.31 -0.54
C LEU A 35 8.94 -7.20 0.37
N LEU A 36 8.80 -7.56 1.64
CA LEU A 36 9.90 -7.51 2.62
C LEU A 36 11.06 -8.42 2.23
N LEU A 37 10.77 -9.63 1.77
CA LEU A 37 11.79 -10.55 1.27
C LEU A 37 12.57 -9.93 0.10
N HIS A 38 11.85 -9.39 -0.89
CA HIS A 38 12.47 -8.73 -2.04
C HIS A 38 13.32 -7.52 -1.64
N LEU A 39 12.83 -6.68 -0.71
CA LEU A 39 13.56 -5.52 -0.20
C LEU A 39 14.82 -5.95 0.59
N LYS A 40 14.74 -7.03 1.36
CA LYS A 40 15.88 -7.61 2.08
C LYS A 40 16.97 -8.06 1.11
N GLU A 41 16.60 -8.75 0.03
CA GLU A 41 17.55 -9.23 -0.97
C GLU A 41 18.13 -8.10 -1.85
N SER A 42 17.31 -7.16 -2.30
CA SER A 42 17.69 -6.14 -3.27
C SER A 42 18.24 -4.86 -2.65
N ARG A 43 17.83 -4.52 -1.41
CA ARG A 43 18.16 -3.26 -0.72
C ARG A 43 18.84 -3.47 0.64
N GLN A 44 19.00 -4.73 1.08
CA GLN A 44 19.63 -5.07 2.37
C GLN A 44 18.92 -4.39 3.56
N ILE A 45 17.60 -4.25 3.48
CA ILE A 45 16.81 -3.66 4.56
C ILE A 45 16.80 -4.56 5.80
N THR A 46 16.53 -3.94 6.95
CA THR A 46 16.12 -4.62 8.18
C THR A 46 14.66 -4.26 8.48
N GLY A 47 13.97 -5.07 9.28
CA GLY A 47 12.61 -4.78 9.68
C GLY A 47 11.72 -6.01 9.71
N TYR A 48 10.41 -5.78 9.76
CA TYR A 48 9.39 -6.82 9.86
C TYR A 48 8.05 -6.35 9.32
N GLY A 49 7.13 -7.30 9.19
CA GLY A 49 5.76 -7.07 8.81
C GLY A 49 4.79 -7.12 9.98
N ILE A 50 3.63 -6.53 9.80
CA ILE A 50 2.44 -6.77 10.63
C ILE A 50 1.39 -7.40 9.74
N GLU A 51 0.80 -8.50 10.20
CA GLU A 51 -0.25 -9.22 9.49
C GLU A 51 -1.26 -9.80 10.49
N ILE A 52 -2.52 -9.89 10.10
CA ILE A 52 -3.58 -10.47 10.92
C ILE A 52 -3.93 -11.91 10.49
N ASP A 53 -3.80 -12.19 9.20
CA ASP A 53 -4.15 -13.49 8.63
C ASP A 53 -3.11 -14.56 9.00
N HIS A 54 -3.55 -15.59 9.71
CA HIS A 54 -2.67 -16.65 10.18
C HIS A 54 -2.00 -17.44 9.05
N HIS A 55 -2.69 -17.63 7.91
CA HIS A 55 -2.12 -18.34 6.77
C HIS A 55 -0.98 -17.55 6.12
N GLU A 56 -1.15 -16.23 5.98
CA GLU A 56 -0.12 -15.33 5.44
C GLU A 56 1.10 -15.26 6.40
N ILE A 57 0.85 -15.22 7.71
CA ILE A 57 1.92 -15.25 8.74
C ILE A 57 2.77 -16.51 8.62
N VAL A 58 2.15 -17.68 8.41
CA VAL A 58 2.89 -18.94 8.20
C VAL A 58 3.78 -18.85 6.97
N GLN A 59 3.29 -18.26 5.87
CA GLN A 59 4.09 -18.07 4.66
C GLN A 59 5.28 -17.12 4.88
N CYS A 60 5.09 -16.03 5.66
CA CYS A 60 6.19 -15.15 6.07
C CYS A 60 7.28 -15.91 6.81
N ILE A 61 6.89 -16.73 7.81
CA ILE A 61 7.83 -17.50 8.62
C ILE A 61 8.60 -18.52 7.75
N GLU A 62 7.90 -19.24 6.89
CA GLU A 62 8.51 -20.22 5.95
C GLU A 62 9.50 -19.54 4.98
N SER A 63 9.22 -18.29 4.60
CA SER A 63 10.08 -17.48 3.73
C SER A 63 11.23 -16.77 4.47
N GLY A 64 11.30 -16.89 5.82
CA GLY A 64 12.32 -16.23 6.64
C GLY A 64 12.12 -14.72 6.79
N VAL A 65 10.88 -14.26 6.68
CA VAL A 65 10.46 -12.88 6.95
C VAL A 65 9.98 -12.77 8.40
N ASN A 66 10.50 -11.78 9.12
CA ASN A 66 10.02 -11.48 10.46
C ASN A 66 8.62 -10.85 10.37
N VAL A 67 7.67 -11.37 11.13
CA VAL A 67 6.29 -10.88 11.16
C VAL A 67 5.74 -10.88 12.58
N ILE A 68 4.89 -9.89 12.88
CA ILE A 68 4.14 -9.77 14.14
C ILE A 68 2.67 -9.92 13.79
N GLN A 69 1.96 -10.80 14.53
CA GLN A 69 0.52 -10.90 14.41
C GLN A 69 -0.15 -9.78 15.19
N ALA A 70 -0.80 -8.86 14.47
CA ALA A 70 -1.58 -7.79 15.10
C ALA A 70 -2.68 -7.29 14.16
N ASP A 71 -3.76 -6.76 14.76
CA ASP A 71 -4.82 -6.06 14.05
C ASP A 71 -4.48 -4.56 13.99
N LEU A 72 -4.33 -4.04 12.79
CA LEU A 72 -4.01 -2.63 12.54
C LEU A 72 -5.11 -1.66 13.00
N ASN A 73 -6.35 -2.12 13.19
CA ASN A 73 -7.43 -1.32 13.77
C ASN A 73 -7.19 -0.97 15.24
N ASN A 74 -6.32 -1.71 15.94
CA ASN A 74 -5.89 -1.38 17.30
C ASN A 74 -4.84 -0.26 17.36
N GLY A 75 -4.38 0.24 16.19
CA GLY A 75 -3.37 1.29 16.08
C GLY A 75 -1.93 0.80 16.27
N LEU A 76 -1.00 1.74 16.30
CA LEU A 76 0.45 1.50 16.38
C LEU A 76 1.07 2.15 17.64
N ALA A 77 0.30 2.25 18.73
CA ALA A 77 0.71 2.95 19.97
C ALA A 77 1.96 2.37 20.63
N ASP A 78 2.21 1.06 20.46
CA ASP A 78 3.36 0.36 21.04
C ASP A 78 4.70 0.72 20.36
N PHE A 79 4.67 1.37 19.20
CA PHE A 79 5.87 1.80 18.48
C PHE A 79 6.26 3.23 18.85
N GLN A 80 7.56 3.44 19.08
CA GLN A 80 8.10 4.77 19.34
C GLN A 80 8.13 5.63 18.08
N GLU A 81 8.17 6.95 18.27
CA GLU A 81 8.31 7.90 17.15
C GLU A 81 9.63 7.68 16.40
N ASP A 82 9.62 7.92 15.09
CA ASP A 82 10.79 7.86 14.19
C ASP A 82 11.58 6.54 14.25
N THR A 83 10.92 5.43 14.65
CA THR A 83 11.56 4.11 14.76
C THR A 83 11.99 3.55 13.41
N PHE A 84 11.22 3.84 12.36
CA PHE A 84 11.43 3.30 11.02
C PHE A 84 11.85 4.38 10.03
N ASP A 85 12.74 4.04 9.10
CA ASP A 85 13.03 4.90 7.96
C ASP A 85 11.85 4.95 7.00
N TYR A 86 11.18 3.80 6.81
CA TYR A 86 9.99 3.67 5.97
C TYR A 86 8.92 2.83 6.65
N VAL A 87 7.68 3.32 6.62
CA VAL A 87 6.48 2.53 6.94
C VAL A 87 5.68 2.37 5.66
N ILE A 88 5.42 1.13 5.28
CA ILE A 88 4.77 0.78 4.01
C ILE A 88 3.40 0.19 4.29
N MET A 89 2.42 0.47 3.43
CA MET A 89 1.13 -0.19 3.41
C MET A 89 0.66 -0.37 1.98
N THR A 90 0.61 -1.61 1.50
CA THR A 90 0.23 -1.91 0.11
C THR A 90 -1.15 -2.52 0.02
N LEU A 91 -2.07 -1.81 -0.66
CA LEU A 91 -3.45 -2.25 -0.96
C LEU A 91 -4.26 -2.71 0.27
N ALA A 92 -3.96 -2.16 1.45
CA ALA A 92 -4.62 -2.50 2.71
C ALA A 92 -5.35 -1.30 3.35
N LEU A 93 -4.98 -0.05 3.01
CA LEU A 93 -5.53 1.16 3.63
C LEU A 93 -7.08 1.23 3.55
N GLN A 94 -7.65 0.77 2.46
CA GLN A 94 -9.10 0.78 2.22
C GLN A 94 -9.88 -0.25 3.07
N ALA A 95 -9.20 -1.18 3.73
CA ALA A 95 -9.79 -2.18 4.61
C ALA A 95 -9.74 -1.80 6.10
N ILE A 96 -9.14 -0.67 6.44
CA ILE A 96 -8.97 -0.19 7.82
C ILE A 96 -10.17 0.67 8.24
N ASP A 97 -10.67 0.49 9.46
CA ASP A 97 -11.81 1.22 10.00
C ASP A 97 -11.59 2.73 10.05
N ARG A 98 -10.38 3.15 10.46
CA ARG A 98 -9.98 4.56 10.62
C ARG A 98 -8.66 4.84 9.90
N PRO A 99 -8.67 4.91 8.54
CA PRO A 99 -7.47 5.13 7.75
C PRO A 99 -6.79 6.48 8.03
N ASP A 100 -7.57 7.50 8.45
CA ASP A 100 -7.06 8.81 8.86
C ASP A 100 -6.22 8.75 10.14
N VAL A 101 -6.62 7.92 11.10
CA VAL A 101 -5.89 7.70 12.36
C VAL A 101 -4.65 6.86 12.11
N LEU A 102 -4.78 5.76 11.37
CA LEU A 102 -3.65 4.90 11.05
C LEU A 102 -2.58 5.64 10.26
N LEU A 103 -2.96 6.50 9.29
CA LEU A 103 -2.00 7.30 8.53
C LEU A 103 -1.20 8.25 9.42
N ARG A 104 -1.83 8.87 10.44
CA ARG A 104 -1.12 9.69 11.44
C ARG A 104 -0.13 8.86 12.27
N ASP A 105 -0.55 7.65 12.69
CA ASP A 105 0.34 6.74 13.42
C ASP A 105 1.52 6.30 12.55
N MET A 106 1.30 5.96 11.28
CA MET A 106 2.36 5.63 10.33
C MET A 106 3.39 6.78 10.22
N LEU A 107 2.90 8.04 10.11
CA LEU A 107 3.74 9.24 10.02
C LEU A 107 4.41 9.61 11.35
N ARG A 108 3.93 9.11 12.46
CA ARG A 108 4.56 9.27 13.78
C ARG A 108 5.74 8.31 13.94
N ILE A 109 5.56 7.05 13.56
CA ILE A 109 6.57 6.01 13.78
C ILE A 109 7.60 5.90 12.66
N GLY A 110 7.28 6.41 11.45
CA GLY A 110 8.14 6.38 10.27
C GLY A 110 8.54 7.76 9.79
N ARG A 111 9.79 7.90 9.35
CA ARG A 111 10.29 9.14 8.74
C ARG A 111 9.65 9.41 7.39
N GLU A 112 9.39 8.35 6.64
CA GLU A 112 8.66 8.39 5.38
C GLU A 112 7.63 7.27 5.34
N VAL A 113 6.50 7.53 4.71
CA VAL A 113 5.40 6.58 4.58
C VAL A 113 5.12 6.33 3.11
N ILE A 114 4.93 5.06 2.75
CA ILE A 114 4.54 4.67 1.39
C ILE A 114 3.19 3.94 1.48
N VAL A 115 2.19 4.45 0.76
CA VAL A 115 0.87 3.82 0.69
C VAL A 115 0.48 3.55 -0.75
N THR A 116 -0.20 2.43 -0.96
CA THR A 116 -0.87 2.15 -2.22
C THR A 116 -2.32 1.77 -2.01
N PHE A 117 -3.17 2.16 -2.94
CA PHE A 117 -4.59 1.81 -2.89
C PHE A 117 -5.22 1.79 -4.29
N PRO A 118 -6.31 1.02 -4.50
CA PRO A 118 -7.07 1.06 -5.74
C PRO A 118 -7.71 2.44 -5.94
N ASN A 119 -7.48 3.06 -7.10
CA ASN A 119 -8.04 4.38 -7.40
C ASN A 119 -9.48 4.28 -7.89
N PHE A 120 -10.44 4.58 -7.03
CA PHE A 120 -11.85 4.61 -7.38
C PHE A 120 -12.21 5.77 -8.34
N GLY A 121 -11.31 6.75 -8.52
CA GLY A 121 -11.43 7.82 -9.50
C GLY A 121 -11.13 7.41 -10.95
N HIS A 122 -10.71 6.15 -11.21
CA HIS A 122 -10.41 5.63 -12.53
C HIS A 122 -11.63 5.68 -13.46
N TRP A 123 -11.45 5.96 -14.76
CA TRP A 123 -12.53 6.14 -15.72
C TRP A 123 -13.51 4.96 -15.78
N ALA A 124 -13.02 3.72 -15.69
CA ALA A 124 -13.88 2.55 -15.72
C ALA A 124 -14.81 2.48 -14.49
N ALA A 125 -14.31 2.82 -13.29
CA ALA A 125 -15.13 2.92 -12.10
C ALA A 125 -16.25 3.96 -12.26
N ARG A 126 -15.94 5.12 -12.83
CA ARG A 126 -16.93 6.17 -13.13
C ARG A 126 -18.00 5.69 -14.11
N MET A 127 -17.59 4.94 -15.14
CA MET A 127 -18.56 4.38 -16.13
C MET A 127 -19.50 3.36 -15.50
N HIS A 128 -19.00 2.50 -14.59
CA HIS A 128 -19.86 1.58 -13.83
C HIS A 128 -20.88 2.34 -12.98
N LEU A 129 -20.46 3.38 -12.27
CA LEU A 129 -21.34 4.21 -11.45
C LEU A 129 -22.40 4.95 -12.30
N LEU A 130 -22.01 5.49 -13.46
CA LEU A 130 -22.93 6.10 -14.41
C LEU A 130 -23.98 5.10 -14.94
N ALA A 131 -23.59 3.83 -15.06
CA ALA A 131 -24.51 2.73 -15.42
C ALA A 131 -25.32 2.20 -14.20
N GLY A 132 -25.25 2.84 -13.03
CA GLY A 132 -25.97 2.46 -11.81
C GLY A 132 -25.45 1.19 -11.13
N ARG A 133 -24.15 0.84 -11.33
CA ARG A 133 -23.53 -0.37 -10.78
C ARG A 133 -22.26 -0.03 -10.00
N MET A 134 -21.99 -0.80 -8.94
CA MET A 134 -20.68 -0.74 -8.26
C MET A 134 -19.58 -1.27 -9.19
N PRO A 135 -18.41 -0.63 -9.19
CA PRO A 135 -17.32 -1.04 -10.06
C PRO A 135 -16.74 -2.40 -9.66
N ILE A 136 -16.56 -3.25 -10.65
CA ILE A 136 -15.76 -4.47 -10.56
C ILE A 136 -14.62 -4.32 -11.58
N SER A 137 -13.39 -4.48 -11.14
CA SER A 137 -12.20 -4.36 -11.98
C SER A 137 -11.09 -5.27 -11.47
N ARG A 138 -9.96 -5.30 -12.17
CA ARG A 138 -8.79 -6.04 -11.66
C ARG A 138 -8.25 -5.48 -10.35
N ALA A 139 -8.36 -4.17 -10.13
CA ALA A 139 -7.95 -3.52 -8.88
C ALA A 139 -9.02 -3.64 -7.78
N LEU A 140 -10.29 -3.89 -8.14
CA LEU A 140 -11.44 -4.07 -7.27
C LEU A 140 -12.20 -5.34 -7.70
N PRO A 141 -11.68 -6.54 -7.42
CA PRO A 141 -12.20 -7.78 -8.00
C PRO A 141 -13.47 -8.32 -7.35
N ASN A 142 -13.85 -7.78 -6.18
CA ASN A 142 -14.95 -8.31 -5.38
C ASN A 142 -16.26 -7.60 -5.69
N GLU A 143 -17.36 -8.30 -5.45
CA GLU A 143 -18.70 -7.72 -5.45
C GLU A 143 -18.90 -6.82 -4.23
N TRP A 144 -19.88 -5.92 -4.30
CA TRP A 144 -20.16 -4.94 -3.23
C TRP A 144 -20.50 -5.59 -1.88
N TYR A 145 -20.96 -6.83 -1.85
CA TYR A 145 -21.38 -7.54 -0.64
C TYR A 145 -20.32 -8.47 -0.05
N ASN A 146 -19.22 -8.75 -0.75
CA ASN A 146 -18.13 -9.63 -0.27
C ASN A 146 -16.75 -8.98 -0.35
N THR A 147 -16.70 -7.68 -0.55
CA THR A 147 -15.44 -6.94 -0.60
C THR A 147 -14.88 -6.69 0.81
N PRO A 148 -13.59 -6.89 1.05
CA PRO A 148 -12.93 -6.44 2.28
C PRO A 148 -12.73 -4.91 2.31
N ASN A 149 -12.92 -4.22 1.17
CA ASN A 149 -12.71 -2.79 1.07
C ASN A 149 -13.92 -2.04 1.63
N ILE A 150 -13.78 -1.45 2.80
CA ILE A 150 -14.83 -0.66 3.47
C ILE A 150 -14.76 0.82 3.12
N HIS A 151 -13.60 1.31 2.67
CA HIS A 151 -13.40 2.67 2.19
C HIS A 151 -12.94 2.68 0.75
N LEU A 152 -13.61 3.48 -0.06
CA LEU A 152 -13.27 3.67 -1.47
C LEU A 152 -12.89 5.14 -1.67
N CYS A 153 -11.67 5.40 -2.11
CA CYS A 153 -11.21 6.76 -2.35
C CYS A 153 -10.58 6.90 -3.73
N SER A 154 -10.64 8.11 -4.26
CA SER A 154 -9.87 8.51 -5.43
C SER A 154 -8.53 9.12 -4.99
N MET A 155 -7.60 9.30 -5.93
CA MET A 155 -6.36 10.03 -5.65
C MET A 155 -6.64 11.43 -5.10
N LYS A 156 -7.68 12.13 -5.60
CA LYS A 156 -8.04 13.46 -5.10
C LYS A 156 -8.56 13.46 -3.68
N ASP A 157 -9.32 12.44 -3.27
CA ASP A 157 -9.79 12.32 -1.90
C ASP A 157 -8.62 12.08 -0.95
N PHE A 158 -7.66 11.24 -1.36
CA PHE A 158 -6.46 10.98 -0.58
C PHE A 158 -5.56 12.22 -0.46
N GLU A 159 -5.36 12.97 -1.55
CA GLU A 159 -4.64 14.25 -1.53
C GLU A 159 -5.32 15.28 -0.62
N HIS A 160 -6.66 15.31 -0.61
CA HIS A 160 -7.42 16.14 0.31
C HIS A 160 -7.21 15.74 1.78
N LEU A 161 -7.22 14.43 2.07
CA LEU A 161 -6.89 13.92 3.40
C LEU A 161 -5.46 14.31 3.81
N CYS A 162 -4.46 14.16 2.94
CA CYS A 162 -3.09 14.59 3.20
C CYS A 162 -3.02 16.09 3.55
N ALA A 163 -3.75 16.92 2.81
CA ALA A 163 -3.81 18.36 3.09
C ALA A 163 -4.47 18.68 4.45
N GLN A 164 -5.53 17.94 4.83
CA GLN A 164 -6.16 18.10 6.14
C GLN A 164 -5.26 17.68 7.32
N LEU A 165 -4.37 16.72 7.06
CA LEU A 165 -3.44 16.19 8.07
C LEU A 165 -2.09 16.94 8.09
N ASP A 166 -1.92 17.96 7.23
CA ASP A 166 -0.65 18.68 7.02
C ASP A 166 0.51 17.75 6.60
N VAL A 167 0.19 16.76 5.76
CA VAL A 167 1.12 15.75 5.27
C VAL A 167 1.70 16.16 3.94
N LYS A 168 3.02 16.16 3.84
CA LYS A 168 3.75 16.46 2.60
C LYS A 168 3.81 15.25 1.68
N ILE A 169 3.27 15.38 0.48
CA ILE A 169 3.44 14.39 -0.58
C ILE A 169 4.79 14.62 -1.26
N LEU A 170 5.73 13.69 -1.07
CA LEU A 170 7.07 13.76 -1.67
C LEU A 170 7.05 13.32 -3.13
N GLN A 171 6.36 12.22 -3.40
CA GLN A 171 6.23 11.62 -4.73
C GLN A 171 4.89 10.89 -4.83
N TYR A 172 4.37 10.79 -6.04
CA TYR A 172 3.25 9.90 -6.34
C TYR A 172 3.40 9.30 -7.73
N ALA A 173 2.75 8.17 -7.93
CA ALA A 173 2.59 7.53 -9.23
C ALA A 173 1.19 6.96 -9.37
N ALA A 174 0.72 6.90 -10.62
CA ALA A 174 -0.48 6.18 -11.00
C ALA A 174 -0.08 5.09 -11.99
N VAL A 175 -0.48 3.85 -11.71
CA VAL A 175 -0.12 2.67 -12.51
C VAL A 175 -1.37 1.88 -12.89
N ASP A 176 -1.26 1.05 -13.93
CA ASP A 176 -2.27 0.03 -14.24
C ASP A 176 -2.09 -1.21 -13.34
N THR A 177 -2.99 -2.18 -13.39
CA THR A 177 -2.85 -3.46 -12.66
C THR A 177 -1.71 -4.34 -13.18
N ALA A 178 -1.14 -4.03 -14.35
CA ALA A 178 0.14 -4.57 -14.81
C ALA A 178 1.32 -3.67 -14.39
N HIS A 179 1.03 -2.61 -13.59
CA HIS A 179 1.96 -1.68 -12.94
C HIS A 179 2.82 -0.84 -13.90
N ARG A 180 2.32 -0.63 -15.10
CA ARG A 180 2.96 0.23 -16.10
C ARG A 180 2.43 1.65 -15.94
N SER A 181 3.30 2.63 -16.02
CA SER A 181 2.91 4.04 -16.11
C SER A 181 2.99 4.48 -17.58
N THR A 182 1.90 5.05 -18.07
CA THR A 182 1.80 5.59 -19.43
C THR A 182 1.84 7.11 -19.42
N PRO A 183 2.15 7.77 -20.54
CA PRO A 183 2.06 9.25 -20.66
C PRO A 183 0.67 9.78 -20.29
N ALA A 184 -0.40 9.04 -20.63
CA ALA A 184 -1.77 9.39 -20.27
C ALA A 184 -1.99 9.38 -18.75
N MET A 185 -1.44 8.37 -18.04
CA MET A 185 -1.52 8.30 -16.57
C MET A 185 -0.73 9.43 -15.92
N LYS A 186 0.43 9.80 -16.46
CA LYS A 186 1.19 10.96 -15.96
C LYS A 186 0.43 12.27 -16.14
N ARG A 187 -0.33 12.42 -17.23
CA ARG A 187 -1.10 13.65 -17.53
C ARG A 187 -2.43 13.73 -16.79
N PHE A 188 -3.09 12.56 -16.59
CA PHE A 188 -4.40 12.46 -15.96
C PHE A 188 -4.39 11.29 -14.94
N PRO A 189 -3.60 11.36 -13.86
CA PRO A 189 -3.36 10.23 -12.95
C PRO A 189 -4.65 9.72 -12.32
N ASN A 190 -5.49 10.60 -11.80
CA ASN A 190 -6.76 10.23 -11.15
C ASN A 190 -7.79 9.59 -12.11
N LEU A 191 -7.69 9.85 -13.42
CA LEU A 191 -8.62 9.31 -14.41
C LEU A 191 -8.12 8.00 -15.02
N MET A 192 -6.81 7.89 -15.24
CA MET A 192 -6.20 6.81 -16.03
C MET A 192 -5.45 5.78 -15.18
N GLY A 193 -5.10 6.10 -13.94
CA GLY A 193 -4.43 5.15 -13.05
C GLY A 193 -5.41 4.26 -12.31
N GLU A 194 -5.15 2.95 -12.28
CA GLU A 194 -5.96 1.95 -11.57
C GLU A 194 -5.51 1.82 -10.11
N VAL A 195 -4.20 1.92 -9.86
CA VAL A 195 -3.60 1.91 -8.53
C VAL A 195 -2.83 3.20 -8.30
N ALA A 196 -3.04 3.80 -7.17
CA ALA A 196 -2.31 4.97 -6.68
C ALA A 196 -1.17 4.53 -5.77
N VAL A 197 -0.02 5.18 -5.90
CA VAL A 197 1.17 4.98 -5.06
C VAL A 197 1.63 6.34 -4.58
N TYR A 198 1.76 6.52 -3.28
CA TYR A 198 2.19 7.78 -2.65
C TYR A 198 3.36 7.55 -1.71
N ARG A 199 4.33 8.46 -1.74
CA ARG A 199 5.41 8.61 -0.76
C ARG A 199 5.22 9.91 -0.02
N LEU A 200 5.12 9.83 1.30
CA LEU A 200 4.68 10.87 2.19
C LEU A 200 5.73 11.16 3.27
N GLN A 201 5.64 12.35 3.83
CA GLN A 201 6.41 12.78 4.99
C GLN A 201 5.56 13.73 5.85
N LYS A 202 5.85 13.73 7.14
CA LYS A 202 5.26 14.70 8.09
C LYS A 202 5.69 16.12 7.78
#